data_8a4d0139058cd8af93e6c5b98a49cb7f
#
_entry.id   8a4d0139058cd8af93e6c5b98a49cb7f
#
_cell.length_a   1.000
_cell.length_b   1.000
_cell.length_c   1.000
_cell.angle_alpha   90.00
_cell.angle_beta   90.00
_cell.angle_gamma   90.00
#
_symmetry.space_group_name_H-M   'P 1'
#
loop_
_entity.id
_entity.type
_entity.pdbx_description
1 polymer ?
#
loop_
_entity_poly.entity_id
_entity_poly.type
_entity_poly.pdbx_seq_one_letter_code
_entity_poly.pdbx_strand_id
1 'polypeptide(L)'
;MSEGVNSAPLEGRDGTLQAAPIFSGVMLHTLDPKKRLTIPAAWREEIGKPERVFVMPGFDGEPCLYVFPMRIIAVRLDAVSRASLSDPVYRAFTRLIGENSADLPWDSQGRIRIPDHLLEKAGLIQEIYMNGAKDRFELWRPDLRESYRKSAESAMTLSQAAKLLGF
;
A
#
# COMPACT_ATOMS: atom_id res chain seq x y z
N MET A 1 14.70 24.87 -7.68
CA MET A 1 13.33 24.91 -8.22
C MET A 1 12.62 23.66 -7.74
N SER A 2 11.79 23.81 -6.72
CA SER A 2 10.96 22.71 -6.21
C SER A 2 9.65 22.73 -6.99
N GLU A 3 9.48 21.80 -7.92
CA GLU A 3 8.17 21.56 -8.51
C GLU A 3 7.30 20.88 -7.44
N GLY A 4 6.32 21.63 -6.96
CA GLY A 4 5.31 21.11 -6.07
C GLY A 4 4.55 19.98 -6.77
N VAL A 5 4.56 18.81 -6.16
CA VAL A 5 3.74 17.68 -6.60
C VAL A 5 2.29 18.07 -6.40
N ASN A 6 1.69 18.62 -7.44
CA ASN A 6 0.27 18.91 -7.50
C ASN A 6 -0.47 17.58 -7.56
N SER A 7 -1.02 17.14 -6.43
CA SER A 7 -1.91 15.98 -6.38
C SER A 7 -3.26 16.36 -6.96
N ALA A 8 -3.34 16.35 -8.30
CA ALA A 8 -4.61 16.48 -8.98
C ALA A 8 -5.56 15.34 -8.57
N PRO A 9 -6.87 15.59 -8.42
CA PRO A 9 -7.85 14.55 -8.16
C PRO A 9 -7.80 13.49 -9.27
N LEU A 10 -7.83 12.22 -8.89
CA LEU A 10 -7.82 11.12 -9.82
C LEU A 10 -9.23 10.96 -10.41
N GLU A 11 -9.38 11.16 -11.72
CA GLU A 11 -10.62 10.86 -12.41
C GLU A 11 -10.82 9.35 -12.51
N GLY A 12 -11.89 8.86 -11.88
CA GLY A 12 -12.37 7.50 -12.12
C GLY A 12 -12.97 7.36 -13.51
N ARG A 13 -13.01 6.14 -14.05
CA ARG A 13 -13.63 5.86 -15.37
C ARG A 13 -15.11 6.25 -15.47
N ASP A 14 -15.75 6.57 -14.36
CA ASP A 14 -17.14 7.01 -14.26
C ASP A 14 -17.32 8.54 -14.11
N GLY A 15 -16.24 9.30 -14.21
CA GLY A 15 -16.26 10.76 -14.09
C GLY A 15 -16.49 11.30 -12.68
N THR A 16 -16.52 10.45 -11.66
CA THR A 16 -16.59 10.90 -10.26
C THR A 16 -15.19 11.19 -9.73
N LEU A 17 -14.97 12.45 -9.35
CA LEU A 17 -13.75 12.89 -8.65
C LEU A 17 -13.78 12.33 -7.24
N GLN A 18 -13.07 11.22 -7.00
CA GLN A 18 -12.84 10.74 -5.64
C GLN A 18 -11.63 11.44 -5.06
N ALA A 19 -11.76 11.94 -3.83
CA ALA A 19 -10.65 12.50 -3.08
C ALA A 19 -9.52 11.46 -2.92
N ALA A 20 -8.26 11.94 -2.84
CA ALA A 20 -7.15 11.08 -2.50
C ALA A 20 -7.38 10.42 -1.13
N PRO A 21 -7.08 9.13 -0.96
CA PRO A 21 -7.27 8.45 0.31
C PRO A 21 -6.33 8.98 1.37
N ILE A 22 -6.79 8.99 2.61
CA ILE A 22 -5.95 9.34 3.77
C ILE A 22 -6.06 8.23 4.80
N PHE A 23 -5.07 7.35 4.83
CA PHE A 23 -4.93 6.35 5.88
C PHE A 23 -4.08 6.92 7.00
N SER A 24 -4.64 6.96 8.19
CA SER A 24 -3.96 7.43 9.41
C SER A 24 -4.19 6.49 10.57
N GLY A 25 -3.33 6.60 11.57
CA GLY A 25 -3.39 5.77 12.77
C GLY A 25 -2.70 4.42 12.62
N VAL A 26 -2.71 3.70 13.72
CA VAL A 26 -2.12 2.37 13.84
C VAL A 26 -3.10 1.43 14.51
N MET A 27 -3.08 0.16 14.12
CA MET A 27 -3.91 -0.88 14.69
C MET A 27 -3.15 -2.19 14.78
N LEU A 28 -3.42 -2.96 15.82
CA LEU A 28 -2.95 -4.35 15.93
C LEU A 28 -4.09 -5.27 15.54
N HIS A 29 -3.80 -6.16 14.61
CA HIS A 29 -4.71 -7.21 14.16
C HIS A 29 -4.01 -8.56 14.18
N THR A 30 -4.78 -9.61 13.98
CA THR A 30 -4.27 -10.98 13.91
C THR A 30 -4.76 -11.63 12.62
N LEU A 31 -3.88 -12.32 11.91
CA LEU A 31 -4.29 -13.20 10.82
C LEU A 31 -5.13 -14.34 11.38
N ASP A 32 -6.25 -14.65 10.72
CA ASP A 32 -7.03 -15.82 11.10
C ASP A 32 -6.32 -17.13 10.67
N PRO A 33 -6.84 -18.32 11.08
CA PRO A 33 -6.21 -19.59 10.70
C PRO A 33 -6.10 -19.84 9.20
N LYS A 34 -6.93 -19.16 8.39
CA LYS A 34 -6.87 -19.19 6.92
C LYS A 34 -6.01 -18.06 6.35
N LYS A 35 -5.22 -17.38 7.17
CA LYS A 35 -4.33 -16.26 6.78
C LYS A 35 -5.08 -15.10 6.15
N ARG A 36 -6.29 -14.80 6.64
CA ARG A 36 -7.08 -13.63 6.23
C ARG A 36 -6.91 -12.51 7.25
N LEU A 37 -6.84 -11.30 6.74
CA LEU A 37 -6.73 -10.08 7.52
C LEU A 37 -8.00 -9.24 7.34
N THR A 38 -8.61 -8.81 8.43
CA THR A 38 -9.74 -7.88 8.38
C THR A 38 -9.23 -6.46 8.15
N ILE A 39 -9.73 -5.80 7.10
CA ILE A 39 -9.50 -4.38 6.89
C ILE A 39 -10.54 -3.60 7.70
N PRO A 40 -10.14 -2.65 8.55
CA PRO A 40 -11.07 -1.83 9.32
C PRO A 40 -12.09 -1.12 8.43
N ALA A 41 -13.32 -1.00 8.90
CA ALA A 41 -14.43 -0.40 8.13
C ALA A 41 -14.10 1.01 7.64
N ALA A 42 -13.51 1.86 8.49
CA ALA A 42 -13.09 3.21 8.10
C ALA A 42 -12.07 3.20 6.95
N TRP A 43 -11.14 2.25 6.94
CA TRP A 43 -10.17 2.14 5.86
C TRP A 43 -10.78 1.54 4.58
N ARG A 44 -11.79 0.68 4.71
CA ARG A 44 -12.55 0.22 3.53
C ARG A 44 -13.29 1.36 2.84
N GLU A 45 -13.81 2.32 3.60
CA GLU A 45 -14.41 3.55 3.05
C GLU A 45 -13.37 4.40 2.31
N GLU A 46 -12.17 4.55 2.87
CA GLU A 46 -11.06 5.26 2.21
C GLU A 46 -10.60 4.55 0.92
N ILE A 47 -10.61 3.23 0.88
CA ILE A 47 -10.30 2.47 -0.33
C ILE A 47 -11.30 2.79 -1.44
N GLY A 48 -12.60 2.83 -1.12
CA GLY A 48 -13.65 3.16 -2.07
C GLY A 48 -13.84 2.10 -3.16
N LYS A 49 -14.21 2.55 -4.34
CA LYS A 49 -14.44 1.67 -5.51
C LYS A 49 -13.24 1.70 -6.48
N PRO A 50 -12.90 0.57 -7.09
CA PRO A 50 -13.42 -0.77 -6.80
C PRO A 50 -12.99 -1.26 -5.41
N GLU A 51 -13.80 -2.11 -4.80
CA GLU A 51 -13.57 -2.68 -3.46
C GLU A 51 -12.46 -3.75 -3.48
N ARG A 52 -11.28 -3.30 -3.86
CA ARG A 52 -10.09 -4.14 -4.03
C ARG A 52 -8.86 -3.38 -3.58
N VAL A 53 -7.88 -4.12 -3.12
CA VAL A 53 -6.57 -3.60 -2.75
C VAL A 53 -5.47 -4.26 -3.58
N PHE A 54 -4.43 -3.50 -3.83
CA PHE A 54 -3.20 -3.98 -4.44
C PHE A 54 -2.13 -4.10 -3.36
N VAL A 55 -1.57 -5.29 -3.21
CA VAL A 55 -0.59 -5.60 -2.16
C VAL A 55 0.76 -5.91 -2.80
N MET A 56 1.81 -5.31 -2.29
CA MET A 56 3.18 -5.55 -2.74
C MET A 56 4.18 -5.39 -1.58
N PRO A 57 5.39 -5.95 -1.68
CA PRO A 57 6.43 -5.74 -0.68
C PRO A 57 6.86 -4.28 -0.57
N GLY A 58 7.32 -3.89 0.62
CA GLY A 58 7.97 -2.60 0.85
C GLY A 58 9.23 -2.44 0.00
N PHE A 59 9.61 -1.18 -0.26
CA PHE A 59 10.77 -0.86 -1.09
C PHE A 59 12.07 -1.02 -0.30
N ASP A 60 13.17 -1.20 -1.03
CA ASP A 60 14.53 -1.23 -0.49
C ASP A 60 14.73 -2.22 0.68
N GLY A 61 14.00 -3.34 0.64
CA GLY A 61 14.10 -4.38 1.65
C GLY A 61 13.36 -4.08 2.96
N GLU A 62 12.47 -3.08 2.99
CA GLU A 62 11.58 -2.88 4.13
C GLU A 62 10.77 -4.15 4.41
N PRO A 63 10.82 -4.70 5.62
CA PRO A 63 10.16 -5.97 5.95
C PRO A 63 8.67 -5.77 6.24
N CYS A 64 7.93 -5.29 5.23
CA CYS A 64 6.51 -5.03 5.30
C CYS A 64 5.81 -5.26 3.97
N LEU A 65 4.48 -5.18 3.97
CA LEU A 65 3.68 -5.10 2.76
C LEU A 65 3.02 -3.73 2.66
N TYR A 66 3.07 -3.14 1.48
CA TYR A 66 2.28 -1.96 1.14
C TYR A 66 0.93 -2.39 0.60
N VAL A 67 -0.12 -1.75 1.06
CA VAL A 67 -1.50 -2.01 0.63
C VAL A 67 -2.11 -0.72 0.09
N PHE A 68 -2.31 -0.68 -1.20
CA PHE A 68 -2.90 0.47 -1.90
C PHE A 68 -4.34 0.20 -2.30
N PRO A 69 -5.23 1.22 -2.30
CA PRO A 69 -6.48 1.11 -3.02
C PRO A 69 -6.22 0.79 -4.50
N MET A 70 -6.99 -0.14 -5.08
CA MET A 70 -6.81 -0.48 -6.50
C MET A 70 -6.97 0.74 -7.40
N ARG A 71 -7.88 1.67 -7.10
CA ARG A 71 -8.07 2.90 -7.89
C ARG A 71 -6.81 3.76 -7.99
N ILE A 72 -5.96 3.74 -6.96
CA ILE A 72 -4.69 4.50 -6.94
C ILE A 72 -3.65 3.82 -7.83
N ILE A 73 -3.51 2.51 -7.69
CA ILE A 73 -2.51 1.75 -8.46
C ILE A 73 -2.91 1.64 -9.94
N ALA A 74 -4.20 1.50 -10.25
CA ALA A 74 -4.66 1.39 -11.63
C ALA A 74 -4.19 2.57 -12.49
N VAL A 75 -4.27 3.80 -11.97
CA VAL A 75 -3.81 5.00 -12.69
C VAL A 75 -2.30 4.95 -12.93
N ARG A 76 -1.51 4.50 -11.94
CA ARG A 76 -0.06 4.38 -12.07
C ARG A 76 0.35 3.29 -13.05
N LEU A 77 -0.35 2.16 -13.04
CA LEU A 77 -0.13 1.07 -13.98
C LEU A 77 -0.53 1.48 -15.41
N ASP A 78 -1.65 2.17 -15.58
CA ASP A 78 -2.08 2.69 -16.89
C ASP A 78 -1.05 3.66 -17.49
N ALA A 79 -0.42 4.50 -16.67
CA ALA A 79 0.62 5.41 -17.13
C ALA A 79 1.86 4.66 -17.70
N VAL A 80 2.21 3.52 -17.12
CA VAL A 80 3.32 2.67 -17.60
C VAL A 80 2.91 1.84 -18.81
N SER A 81 1.62 1.47 -18.92
CA SER A 81 1.09 0.62 -20.00
C SER A 81 1.17 1.25 -21.40
N ARG A 82 1.57 2.52 -21.50
CA ARG A 82 1.84 3.19 -22.78
C ARG A 82 3.13 2.74 -23.45
N ALA A 83 4.02 2.05 -22.73
CA ALA A 83 5.21 1.47 -23.27
C ALA A 83 4.88 0.21 -24.08
N SER A 84 5.73 -0.07 -25.09
CA SER A 84 5.53 -1.21 -25.97
C SER A 84 6.03 -2.52 -25.36
N LEU A 85 5.39 -3.63 -25.67
CA LEU A 85 5.90 -4.99 -25.38
C LEU A 85 7.25 -5.27 -26.09
N SER A 86 7.63 -4.51 -27.09
CA SER A 86 8.96 -4.59 -27.70
C SER A 86 10.06 -4.03 -26.80
N ASP A 87 9.72 -3.16 -25.83
CA ASP A 87 10.68 -2.61 -24.87
C ASP A 87 11.06 -3.67 -23.82
N PRO A 88 12.33 -4.07 -23.72
CA PRO A 88 12.77 -5.04 -22.74
C PRO A 88 12.63 -4.53 -21.28
N VAL A 89 12.75 -3.24 -21.03
CA VAL A 89 12.56 -2.64 -19.70
C VAL A 89 11.10 -2.78 -19.26
N TYR A 90 10.17 -2.50 -20.17
CA TYR A 90 8.74 -2.69 -19.89
C TYR A 90 8.40 -4.15 -19.60
N ARG A 91 8.95 -5.09 -20.36
CA ARG A 91 8.75 -6.54 -20.08
C ARG A 91 9.31 -6.95 -18.73
N ALA A 92 10.48 -6.46 -18.36
CA ALA A 92 11.09 -6.74 -17.05
C ALA A 92 10.21 -6.17 -15.91
N PHE A 93 9.78 -4.93 -16.07
CA PHE A 93 8.87 -4.27 -15.10
C PHE A 93 7.57 -5.06 -14.89
N THR A 94 6.88 -5.42 -15.98
CA THR A 94 5.58 -6.13 -15.87
C THR A 94 5.71 -7.50 -15.21
N ARG A 95 6.79 -8.23 -15.48
CA ARG A 95 7.09 -9.50 -14.81
C ARG A 95 7.35 -9.29 -13.32
N LEU A 96 8.21 -8.33 -12.98
CA LEU A 96 8.58 -8.04 -11.60
C LEU A 96 7.36 -7.66 -10.74
N ILE A 97 6.51 -6.79 -11.27
CA ILE A 97 5.26 -6.41 -10.60
C ILE A 97 4.31 -7.61 -10.50
N GLY A 98 4.12 -8.36 -11.57
CA GLY A 98 3.25 -9.53 -11.57
C GLY A 98 3.66 -10.61 -10.57
N GLU A 99 4.95 -10.87 -10.45
CA GLU A 99 5.49 -11.86 -9.50
C GLU A 99 5.42 -11.40 -8.03
N ASN A 100 5.45 -10.10 -7.77
CA ASN A 100 5.59 -9.53 -6.44
C ASN A 100 4.35 -8.79 -5.94
N SER A 101 3.21 -8.95 -6.56
CA SER A 101 2.00 -8.26 -6.13
C SER A 101 0.77 -9.17 -6.18
N ALA A 102 -0.29 -8.70 -5.54
CA ALA A 102 -1.60 -9.34 -5.60
C ALA A 102 -2.71 -8.28 -5.63
N ASP A 103 -3.69 -8.50 -6.49
CA ASP A 103 -4.95 -7.76 -6.55
C ASP A 103 -6.00 -8.56 -5.78
N LEU A 104 -6.41 -8.05 -4.63
CA LEU A 104 -7.23 -8.76 -3.65
C LEU A 104 -8.57 -8.08 -3.42
N PRO A 105 -9.71 -8.76 -3.65
CA PRO A 105 -11.00 -8.35 -3.13
C PRO A 105 -11.06 -8.68 -1.63
N TRP A 106 -11.89 -7.97 -0.88
CA TRP A 106 -12.28 -8.45 0.44
C TRP A 106 -13.62 -9.19 0.39
N ASP A 107 -13.81 -10.09 1.34
CA ASP A 107 -15.05 -10.85 1.49
C ASP A 107 -16.17 -10.02 2.16
N SER A 108 -17.35 -10.61 2.34
CA SER A 108 -18.50 -9.96 2.97
C SER A 108 -18.24 -9.46 4.40
N GLN A 109 -17.20 -9.97 5.05
CA GLN A 109 -16.76 -9.56 6.39
C GLN A 109 -15.59 -8.57 6.38
N GLY A 110 -15.20 -8.10 5.21
CA GLY A 110 -14.12 -7.14 5.04
C GLY A 110 -12.72 -7.73 5.20
N ARG A 111 -12.55 -9.03 4.93
CA ARG A 111 -11.27 -9.74 5.07
C ARG A 111 -10.63 -9.99 3.71
N ILE A 112 -9.32 -9.78 3.64
CA ILE A 112 -8.48 -10.15 2.49
C ILE A 112 -7.67 -11.41 2.80
N ARG A 113 -7.44 -12.25 1.79
CA ARG A 113 -6.53 -13.40 1.88
C ARG A 113 -5.22 -13.02 1.19
N ILE A 114 -4.19 -12.79 1.99
CA ILE A 114 -2.86 -12.44 1.47
C ILE A 114 -2.14 -13.72 1.03
N PRO A 115 -1.57 -13.76 -0.20
CA PRO A 115 -0.79 -14.90 -0.67
C PRO A 115 0.41 -15.21 0.23
N ASP A 116 0.70 -16.50 0.40
CA ASP A 116 1.75 -16.96 1.31
C ASP A 116 3.12 -16.38 0.97
N HIS A 117 3.47 -16.29 -0.31
CA HIS A 117 4.76 -15.74 -0.73
C HIS A 117 4.95 -14.27 -0.34
N LEU A 118 3.87 -13.48 -0.27
CA LEU A 118 3.93 -12.08 0.20
C LEU A 118 4.06 -12.02 1.72
N LEU A 119 3.33 -12.87 2.45
CA LEU A 119 3.47 -12.98 3.90
C LEU A 119 4.90 -13.35 4.29
N GLU A 120 5.49 -14.32 3.60
CA GLU A 120 6.87 -14.77 3.83
C GLU A 120 7.89 -13.65 3.57
N LYS A 121 7.74 -12.91 2.47
CA LYS A 121 8.62 -11.79 2.14
C LYS A 121 8.66 -10.70 3.22
N ALA A 122 7.53 -10.42 3.84
CA ALA A 122 7.44 -9.44 4.92
C ALA A 122 7.63 -10.03 6.32
N GLY A 123 7.82 -11.35 6.43
CA GLY A 123 7.95 -12.04 7.72
C GLY A 123 6.68 -12.00 8.57
N LEU A 124 5.50 -11.87 7.94
CA LEU A 124 4.21 -11.82 8.62
C LEU A 124 3.75 -13.22 8.97
N ILE A 125 3.50 -13.46 10.27
CA ILE A 125 3.15 -14.78 10.80
C ILE A 125 1.72 -14.77 11.35
N GLN A 126 1.47 -14.01 12.40
CA GLN A 126 0.21 -13.98 13.11
C GLN A 126 -0.23 -12.57 13.49
N GLU A 127 0.53 -11.88 14.34
CA GLU A 127 0.23 -10.50 14.71
C GLU A 127 0.67 -9.54 13.61
N ILE A 128 -0.20 -8.61 13.28
CA ILE A 128 0.01 -7.61 12.24
C ILE A 128 -0.13 -6.22 12.86
N TYR A 129 0.93 -5.43 12.75
CA TYR A 129 0.90 -4.00 13.01
C TYR A 129 0.52 -3.29 11.72
N MET A 130 -0.68 -2.72 11.71
CA MET A 130 -1.22 -1.98 10.56
C MET A 130 -0.95 -0.50 10.76
N ASN A 131 -0.18 0.09 9.87
CA ASN A 131 0.23 1.50 9.93
C ASN A 131 -0.35 2.28 8.76
N GLY A 132 -1.18 3.28 9.04
CA GLY A 132 -1.64 4.22 8.02
C GLY A 132 -0.49 5.11 7.56
N ALA A 133 -0.33 5.26 6.24
CA ALA A 133 0.78 5.99 5.62
C ALA A 133 0.29 6.87 4.47
N LYS A 134 -0.78 7.65 4.70
CA LYS A 134 -1.42 8.59 3.80
C LYS A 134 -2.13 7.90 2.62
N ASP A 135 -1.45 7.61 1.53
CA ASP A 135 -2.04 7.04 0.30
C ASP A 135 -2.12 5.50 0.29
N ARG A 136 -1.62 4.88 1.33
CA ARG A 136 -1.58 3.44 1.56
C ARG A 136 -1.64 3.13 3.05
N PHE A 137 -1.78 1.89 3.40
CA PHE A 137 -1.42 1.40 4.72
C PHE A 137 -0.39 0.27 4.59
N GLU A 138 0.32 0.02 5.65
CA GLU A 138 1.43 -0.92 5.68
C GLU A 138 1.17 -2.01 6.71
N LEU A 139 1.58 -3.22 6.37
CA LEU A 139 1.45 -4.39 7.23
C LEU A 139 2.83 -4.83 7.69
N TRP A 140 3.06 -4.79 8.98
CA TRP A 140 4.34 -5.11 9.60
C TRP A 140 4.18 -6.22 10.64
N ARG A 141 5.21 -7.05 10.79
CA ARG A 141 5.38 -7.79 12.03
C ARG A 141 5.79 -6.79 13.13
N PRO A 142 5.13 -6.78 14.32
CA PRO A 142 5.34 -5.72 15.31
C PRO A 142 6.79 -5.49 15.73
N ASP A 143 7.56 -6.57 15.94
CA ASP A 143 8.97 -6.49 16.32
C ASP A 143 9.85 -5.92 15.19
N LEU A 144 9.57 -6.27 13.93
CA LEU A 144 10.30 -5.73 12.78
C LEU A 144 9.97 -4.25 12.55
N ARG A 145 8.74 -3.84 12.79
CA ARG A 145 8.36 -2.41 12.73
C ARG A 145 9.15 -1.59 13.74
N GLU A 146 9.24 -2.05 14.96
CA GLU A 146 9.97 -1.37 16.03
C GLU A 146 11.48 -1.30 15.72
N SER A 147 12.08 -2.41 15.27
CA SER A 147 13.50 -2.43 14.88
C SER A 147 13.79 -1.50 13.71
N TYR A 148 12.95 -1.50 12.69
CA TYR A 148 13.11 -0.63 11.52
C TYR A 148 12.98 0.84 11.88
N ARG A 149 12.02 1.21 12.71
CA ARG A 149 11.85 2.57 13.21
C ARG A 149 13.08 3.08 13.93
N LYS A 150 13.70 2.24 14.77
CA LYS A 150 14.92 2.60 15.51
C LYS A 150 16.13 2.78 14.59
N SER A 151 16.26 1.97 13.55
CA SER A 151 17.44 1.98 12.68
C SER A 151 17.34 2.95 11.51
N ALA A 152 16.21 3.02 10.83
CA ALA A 152 16.07 3.72 9.56
C ALA A 152 15.30 5.05 9.65
N GLU A 153 14.36 5.18 10.59
CA GLU A 153 13.49 6.35 10.72
C GLU A 153 13.84 7.27 11.86
N SER A 154 14.82 6.91 12.69
CA SER A 154 15.21 7.72 13.86
C SER A 154 15.71 9.13 13.52
N ALA A 155 16.08 9.35 12.25
CA ALA A 155 16.57 10.66 11.78
C ALA A 155 15.47 11.67 11.45
N MET A 156 14.22 11.24 11.29
CA MET A 156 13.12 12.15 10.95
C MET A 156 12.24 12.46 12.15
N THR A 157 12.15 13.73 12.51
CA THR A 157 11.24 14.22 13.55
C THR A 157 9.90 14.64 12.97
N LEU A 158 8.87 14.72 13.82
CA LEU A 158 7.57 15.23 13.41
C LEU A 158 7.65 16.66 12.89
N SER A 159 8.50 17.51 13.48
CA SER A 159 8.75 18.87 13.01
C SER A 159 9.34 18.92 11.59
N GLN A 160 10.26 17.99 11.27
CA GLN A 160 10.81 17.87 9.92
C GLN A 160 9.75 17.41 8.93
N ALA A 161 8.90 16.44 9.30
CA ALA A 161 7.77 16.00 8.48
C ALA A 161 6.75 17.14 8.26
N ALA A 162 6.46 17.94 9.28
CA ALA A 162 5.54 19.07 9.18
C ALA A 162 6.00 20.12 8.17
N LYS A 163 7.30 20.34 8.03
CA LYS A 163 7.86 21.26 7.01
C LYS A 163 7.52 20.83 5.58
N LEU A 164 7.36 19.52 5.32
CA LEU A 164 6.92 19.00 4.02
C LEU A 164 5.45 19.35 3.74
N LEU A 165 4.67 19.67 4.76
CA LEU A 165 3.29 20.13 4.65
C LEU A 165 3.18 21.67 4.57
N GLY A 166 4.32 22.38 4.66
CA GLY A 166 4.35 23.84 4.58
C GLY A 166 4.15 24.59 5.92
N PHE A 167 4.33 23.88 7.05
CA PHE A 167 4.32 24.50 8.39
C PHE A 167 5.68 25.05 8.79
#